data_924376a112c4e0589d61063e91b718f3
#
_entry.id   924376a112c4e0589d61063e91b718f3
#
_cell.length_a   1.000
_cell.length_b   1.000
_cell.length_c   1.000
_cell.angle_alpha   90.00
_cell.angle_beta   90.00
_cell.angle_gamma   90.00
#
_symmetry.space_group_name_H-M   'P 1'
#
loop_
_entity.id
_entity.type
_entity.pdbx_description
1 polymer ?
#
loop_
_entity_poly.entity_id
_entity_poly.type
_entity_poly.pdbx_seq_one_letter_code
_entity_poly.pdbx_strand_id
1 'polypeptide(L)'
;MTVLCDCFLTNYDQLSSSGGSSNEDLSDSPEAIQKSHVRSRLRKFFAKRPAMDQLVKKGIYKDEPVFGKELEKVCPSVSPRVPEFVVSCIKEIERDEENMCTDGLYRASGNLSQVQKIRLEVDQNKMPVLENNPDIHVLTGSLKLFFRELKEPLIPCRMFDRILAACSIKPREARIKEFQQIVNLLPPCNRDTLEYLLEHLLKVTERSEKNRMHTANLAIVFGPTLLWAPPEQAHNIAVDCIQQNNVVDILLTDFYEIFADNGSKGKKKA
;
A
#
# COMPACT_ATOMS: atom_id res chain seq x y z
N MET A 1 8.81 -8.34 -5.67
CA MET A 1 8.83 -9.83 -5.68
C MET A 1 9.72 -10.43 -4.60
N THR A 2 10.72 -9.76 -4.12
CA THR A 2 11.62 -10.25 -3.05
C THR A 2 10.94 -10.26 -1.68
N VAL A 3 10.17 -9.25 -1.33
CA VAL A 3 9.53 -9.12 -0.01
C VAL A 3 8.40 -10.14 0.22
N LEU A 4 7.64 -10.52 -0.81
CA LEU A 4 6.60 -11.55 -0.69
C LEU A 4 7.18 -12.98 -0.56
N CYS A 5 8.40 -13.21 -1.05
CA CYS A 5 9.07 -14.51 -0.94
C CYS A 5 9.62 -14.74 0.46
N ASP A 6 10.10 -13.68 1.13
CA ASP A 6 10.65 -13.77 2.50
C ASP A 6 9.56 -13.95 3.55
N CYS A 7 8.38 -13.32 3.38
CA CYS A 7 7.23 -13.54 4.27
C CYS A 7 6.66 -14.96 4.19
N PHE A 8 6.74 -15.63 3.02
CA PHE A 8 6.29 -17.02 2.89
C PHE A 8 7.27 -18.02 3.51
N LEU A 9 8.58 -17.71 3.47
CA LEU A 9 9.61 -18.58 4.04
C LEU A 9 9.72 -18.45 5.56
N THR A 10 9.59 -17.24 6.12
CA THR A 10 9.63 -17.00 7.57
C THR A 10 8.41 -17.56 8.31
N ASN A 11 7.22 -17.51 7.72
CA ASN A 11 6.03 -18.12 8.32
C ASN A 11 6.03 -19.66 8.29
N TYR A 12 6.80 -20.27 7.40
CA TYR A 12 6.90 -21.74 7.34
C TYR A 12 7.88 -22.29 8.40
N ASP A 13 8.90 -21.53 8.78
CA ASP A 13 9.85 -21.93 9.83
C ASP A 13 9.31 -21.71 11.24
N GLN A 14 8.40 -20.76 11.47
CA GLN A 14 7.76 -20.55 12.78
C GLN A 14 6.69 -21.58 13.12
N LEU A 15 6.06 -22.22 12.13
CA LEU A 15 5.09 -23.30 12.36
C LEU A 15 5.72 -24.66 12.66
N SER A 16 7.04 -24.80 12.52
CA SER A 16 7.76 -26.06 12.77
C SER A 16 8.55 -26.08 14.10
N SER A 17 8.56 -24.99 14.87
CA SER A 17 9.37 -24.89 16.11
C SER A 17 8.59 -24.96 17.43
N SER A 18 7.28 -25.22 17.40
CA SER A 18 6.48 -25.47 18.61
C SER A 18 6.06 -26.94 18.71
N GLY A 19 6.98 -27.78 19.13
CA GLY A 19 6.70 -29.19 19.39
C GLY A 19 7.85 -29.82 20.14
N GLY A 20 7.61 -30.10 21.44
CA GLY A 20 8.57 -30.54 22.43
C GLY A 20 9.35 -31.82 22.11
N SER A 21 10.46 -31.89 22.76
CA SER A 21 11.37 -33.00 22.86
C SER A 21 10.66 -34.34 23.17
N SER A 22 10.82 -35.30 22.28
CA SER A 22 10.90 -36.73 22.61
C SER A 22 11.60 -37.45 21.45
N ASN A 23 12.69 -38.10 21.74
CA ASN A 23 13.40 -39.00 20.84
C ASN A 23 12.51 -40.19 20.54
N GLU A 24 12.08 -40.35 19.30
CA GLU A 24 11.68 -41.64 18.73
C GLU A 24 12.10 -41.66 17.26
N ASP A 25 12.80 -42.74 16.89
CA ASP A 25 13.19 -43.09 15.52
C ASP A 25 11.95 -43.12 14.61
N LEU A 26 11.76 -42.08 13.78
CA LEU A 26 10.73 -42.07 12.75
C LEU A 26 11.33 -42.48 11.40
N SER A 27 11.04 -43.73 11.06
CA SER A 27 11.14 -44.26 9.68
C SER A 27 10.60 -43.25 8.66
N ASP A 28 11.40 -43.00 7.61
CA ASP A 28 11.09 -42.16 6.44
C ASP A 28 9.72 -42.49 5.84
N SER A 29 8.72 -41.69 6.14
CA SER A 29 7.44 -41.81 5.45
C SER A 29 7.57 -41.28 4.00
N PRO A 30 6.86 -41.88 3.03
CA PRO A 30 6.92 -41.47 1.61
C PRO A 30 6.65 -39.98 1.43
N GLU A 31 5.81 -39.38 2.28
CA GLU A 31 5.49 -37.95 2.26
C GLU A 31 6.65 -37.04 2.72
N ALA A 32 7.43 -37.47 3.69
CA ALA A 32 8.62 -36.74 4.17
C ALA A 32 9.71 -36.71 3.11
N ILE A 33 9.90 -37.83 2.41
CA ILE A 33 10.84 -37.96 1.28
C ILE A 33 10.41 -37.06 0.12
N GLN A 34 9.14 -37.03 -0.21
CA GLN A 34 8.61 -36.18 -1.29
C GLN A 34 8.75 -34.68 -0.98
N LYS A 35 8.47 -34.26 0.28
CA LYS A 35 8.68 -32.88 0.74
C LYS A 35 10.15 -32.48 0.70
N SER A 36 11.07 -33.38 1.07
CA SER A 36 12.52 -33.12 1.01
C SER A 36 13.02 -32.96 -0.43
N HIS A 37 12.52 -33.76 -1.36
CA HIS A 37 12.84 -33.65 -2.79
C HIS A 37 12.34 -32.35 -3.41
N VAL A 38 11.12 -31.92 -3.08
CA VAL A 38 10.58 -30.62 -3.55
C VAL A 38 11.40 -29.47 -3.00
N ARG A 39 11.72 -29.48 -1.69
CA ARG A 39 12.59 -28.47 -1.07
C ARG A 39 13.99 -28.42 -1.71
N SER A 40 14.59 -29.57 -1.98
CA SER A 40 15.89 -29.65 -2.64
C SER A 40 15.83 -29.10 -4.08
N ARG A 41 14.77 -29.41 -4.85
CA ARG A 41 14.58 -28.85 -6.20
C ARG A 41 14.36 -27.36 -6.19
N LEU A 42 13.53 -26.85 -5.26
CA LEU A 42 13.32 -25.41 -5.09
C LEU A 42 14.61 -24.71 -4.67
N ARG A 43 15.37 -25.24 -3.72
CA ARG A 43 16.67 -24.68 -3.32
C ARG A 43 17.66 -24.65 -4.49
N LYS A 44 17.74 -25.71 -5.31
CA LYS A 44 18.57 -25.74 -6.53
C LYS A 44 18.06 -24.77 -7.60
N PHE A 45 16.75 -24.59 -7.73
CA PHE A 45 16.15 -23.61 -8.64
C PHE A 45 16.47 -22.17 -8.22
N PHE A 46 16.34 -21.85 -6.93
CA PHE A 46 16.69 -20.53 -6.40
C PHE A 46 18.20 -20.25 -6.43
N ALA A 47 19.04 -21.25 -6.14
CA ALA A 47 20.50 -21.11 -6.22
C ALA A 47 21.02 -20.91 -7.66
N LYS A 48 20.27 -21.36 -8.69
CA LYS A 48 20.61 -21.16 -10.10
C LYS A 48 20.09 -19.85 -10.69
N ARG A 49 19.34 -19.04 -9.92
CA ARG A 49 18.89 -17.72 -10.40
C ARG A 49 20.12 -16.83 -10.65
N PRO A 50 20.25 -16.27 -11.86
CA PRO A 50 21.30 -15.28 -12.10
C PRO A 50 21.11 -14.12 -11.12
N ALA A 51 22.22 -13.58 -10.60
CA ALA A 51 22.19 -12.38 -9.79
C ALA A 51 21.48 -11.25 -10.55
N MET A 52 20.74 -10.40 -9.85
CA MET A 52 19.97 -9.28 -10.44
C MET A 52 20.82 -8.44 -11.39
N ASP A 53 22.08 -8.15 -11.00
CA ASP A 53 23.02 -7.39 -11.81
C ASP A 53 23.32 -8.05 -13.17
N GLN A 54 23.30 -9.38 -13.25
CA GLN A 54 23.48 -10.10 -14.51
C GLN A 54 22.23 -10.03 -15.39
N LEU A 55 21.03 -10.02 -14.77
CA LEU A 55 19.77 -9.87 -15.48
C LEU A 55 19.64 -8.45 -16.05
N VAL A 56 20.05 -7.44 -15.31
CA VAL A 56 20.12 -6.04 -15.75
C VAL A 56 21.12 -5.90 -16.90
N LYS A 57 22.35 -6.41 -16.75
CA LYS A 57 23.39 -6.37 -17.80
C LYS A 57 22.98 -7.08 -19.10
N LYS A 58 22.17 -8.14 -19.00
CA LYS A 58 21.64 -8.86 -20.16
C LYS A 58 20.37 -8.24 -20.75
N GLY A 59 19.89 -7.10 -20.22
CA GLY A 59 18.66 -6.44 -20.68
C GLY A 59 17.37 -7.24 -20.41
N ILE A 60 17.47 -8.34 -19.62
CA ILE A 60 16.33 -9.17 -19.23
C ILE A 60 15.52 -8.48 -18.12
N TYR A 61 16.21 -7.74 -17.27
CA TYR A 61 15.58 -6.91 -16.23
C TYR A 61 15.83 -5.44 -16.58
N LYS A 62 14.76 -4.74 -16.93
CA LYS A 62 14.80 -3.28 -17.05
C LYS A 62 14.45 -2.70 -15.68
N ASP A 63 15.08 -1.58 -15.33
CA ASP A 63 14.73 -0.83 -14.14
C ASP A 63 13.23 -0.46 -14.25
N GLU A 64 12.42 -0.88 -13.27
CA GLU A 64 11.00 -0.57 -13.23
C GLU A 64 10.86 0.93 -12.93
N PRO A 65 10.35 1.77 -13.85
CA PRO A 65 10.40 3.21 -13.67
C PRO A 65 9.33 3.74 -12.70
N VAL A 66 8.28 2.98 -12.41
CA VAL A 66 7.11 3.46 -11.65
C VAL A 66 6.94 2.71 -10.33
N PHE A 67 6.81 1.37 -10.38
CA PHE A 67 6.61 0.57 -9.17
C PHE A 67 7.91 0.29 -8.42
N GLY A 68 7.84 0.12 -7.11
CA GLY A 68 9.00 -0.20 -6.27
C GLY A 68 10.04 0.92 -6.13
N LYS A 69 9.66 2.15 -6.42
CA LYS A 69 10.54 3.33 -6.33
C LYS A 69 10.32 4.14 -5.05
N GLU A 70 11.24 5.05 -4.79
CA GLU A 70 11.01 6.17 -3.88
C GLU A 70 9.98 7.10 -4.52
N LEU A 71 9.01 7.58 -3.75
CA LEU A 71 7.92 8.40 -4.27
C LEU A 71 8.41 9.65 -5.01
N GLU A 72 9.45 10.29 -4.50
CA GLU A 72 10.05 11.49 -5.09
C GLU A 72 10.55 11.26 -6.52
N LYS A 73 10.99 10.04 -6.86
CA LYS A 73 11.50 9.70 -8.20
C LYS A 73 10.41 9.55 -9.25
N VAL A 74 9.17 9.33 -8.83
CA VAL A 74 8.02 9.12 -9.72
C VAL A 74 7.06 10.30 -9.74
N CYS A 75 7.28 11.30 -8.89
CA CYS A 75 6.51 12.53 -8.86
C CYS A 75 7.04 13.57 -9.84
N PRO A 76 6.17 14.43 -10.42
CA PRO A 76 6.61 15.58 -11.20
C PRO A 76 7.34 16.60 -10.32
N SER A 77 8.21 17.42 -10.93
CA SER A 77 8.95 18.47 -10.23
C SER A 77 8.08 19.67 -9.85
N VAL A 78 6.91 19.82 -10.49
CA VAL A 78 5.97 20.94 -10.33
C VAL A 78 4.75 20.47 -9.53
N SER A 79 4.27 21.33 -8.62
CA SER A 79 3.06 21.05 -7.83
C SER A 79 1.78 21.09 -8.71
N PRO A 80 0.80 20.20 -8.44
CA PRO A 80 0.81 19.17 -7.42
C PRO A 80 1.74 18.00 -7.78
N ARG A 81 2.59 17.61 -6.83
CA ARG A 81 3.59 16.54 -7.01
C ARG A 81 2.99 15.16 -6.76
N VAL A 82 2.07 14.77 -7.61
CA VAL A 82 1.38 13.48 -7.56
C VAL A 82 1.87 12.62 -8.72
N PRO A 83 2.24 11.34 -8.49
CA PRO A 83 2.67 10.45 -9.57
C PRO A 83 1.60 10.33 -10.66
N GLU A 84 2.02 10.36 -11.93
CA GLU A 84 1.12 10.25 -13.08
C GLU A 84 0.26 8.99 -13.02
N PHE A 85 0.83 7.86 -12.59
CA PHE A 85 0.08 6.61 -12.40
C PHE A 85 -1.08 6.79 -11.42
N VAL A 86 -0.83 7.44 -10.27
CA VAL A 86 -1.86 7.67 -9.24
C VAL A 86 -2.99 8.54 -9.81
N VAL A 87 -2.62 9.64 -10.49
CA VAL A 87 -3.58 10.55 -11.11
C VAL A 87 -4.43 9.83 -12.16
N SER A 88 -3.79 9.10 -13.07
CA SER A 88 -4.48 8.40 -14.16
C SER A 88 -5.37 7.27 -13.63
N CYS A 89 -4.88 6.50 -12.65
CA CYS A 89 -5.66 5.42 -12.05
C CYS A 89 -6.90 5.95 -11.31
N ILE A 90 -6.76 7.02 -10.54
CA ILE A 90 -7.89 7.65 -9.83
C ILE A 90 -8.89 8.24 -10.83
N LYS A 91 -8.44 8.91 -11.89
CA LYS A 91 -9.32 9.42 -12.95
C LYS A 91 -10.14 8.32 -13.61
N GLU A 92 -9.54 7.16 -13.88
CA GLU A 92 -10.25 6.02 -14.44
C GLU A 92 -11.27 5.42 -13.45
N ILE A 93 -10.95 5.38 -12.16
CA ILE A 93 -11.89 4.94 -11.13
C ILE A 93 -13.08 5.91 -11.03
N GLU A 94 -12.81 7.23 -11.07
CA GLU A 94 -13.83 8.28 -10.97
C GLU A 94 -14.58 8.54 -12.28
N ARG A 95 -14.16 7.93 -13.41
CA ARG A 95 -14.71 8.24 -14.74
C ARG A 95 -16.21 8.06 -14.82
N ASP A 96 -16.71 6.97 -14.23
CA ASP A 96 -18.11 6.61 -14.29
C ASP A 96 -18.72 6.54 -12.88
N GLU A 97 -19.93 7.06 -12.70
CA GLU A 97 -20.65 6.98 -11.42
C GLU A 97 -20.91 5.53 -11.01
N GLU A 98 -21.09 4.61 -11.98
CA GLU A 98 -21.24 3.18 -11.72
C GLU A 98 -20.02 2.60 -11.03
N ASN A 99 -18.82 2.98 -11.45
CA ASN A 99 -17.57 2.59 -10.82
C ASN A 99 -17.53 2.99 -9.34
N MET A 100 -17.90 4.25 -9.05
CA MET A 100 -17.90 4.79 -7.69
C MET A 100 -18.98 4.17 -6.80
N CYS A 101 -20.04 3.63 -7.39
CA CYS A 101 -21.12 2.94 -6.69
C CYS A 101 -20.90 1.43 -6.54
N THR A 102 -19.80 0.88 -7.07
CA THR A 102 -19.51 -0.55 -7.02
C THR A 102 -19.36 -1.03 -5.58
N ASP A 103 -20.10 -2.07 -5.21
CA ASP A 103 -20.07 -2.65 -3.87
C ASP A 103 -18.67 -3.11 -3.47
N GLY A 104 -18.24 -2.69 -2.29
CA GLY A 104 -16.92 -3.04 -1.74
C GLY A 104 -15.77 -2.45 -2.53
N LEU A 105 -15.95 -1.30 -3.19
CA LEU A 105 -14.86 -0.58 -3.87
C LEU A 105 -13.66 -0.46 -2.93
N TYR A 106 -12.49 -0.88 -3.37
CA TYR A 106 -11.26 -1.08 -2.58
C TYR A 106 -11.24 -2.28 -1.61
N ARG A 107 -12.36 -2.74 -1.06
CA ARG A 107 -12.40 -3.91 -0.17
C ARG A 107 -12.26 -5.20 -0.95
N ALA A 108 -13.00 -5.32 -2.05
CA ALA A 108 -12.89 -6.48 -2.93
C ALA A 108 -11.53 -6.50 -3.65
N SER A 109 -11.03 -7.70 -3.87
CA SER A 109 -9.76 -7.91 -4.57
C SER A 109 -10.03 -8.21 -6.04
N GLY A 110 -9.39 -7.46 -6.93
CA GLY A 110 -9.36 -7.75 -8.35
C GLY A 110 -8.50 -8.98 -8.67
N ASN A 111 -8.58 -9.44 -9.89
CA ASN A 111 -7.78 -10.55 -10.37
C ASN A 111 -6.28 -10.22 -10.30
N LEU A 112 -5.52 -10.95 -9.48
CA LEU A 112 -4.11 -10.70 -9.20
C LEU A 112 -3.26 -10.72 -10.49
N SER A 113 -3.54 -11.63 -11.42
CA SER A 113 -2.79 -11.72 -12.68
C SER A 113 -2.99 -10.47 -13.54
N GLN A 114 -4.19 -9.89 -13.54
CA GLN A 114 -4.48 -8.64 -14.25
C GLN A 114 -3.84 -7.43 -13.55
N VAL A 115 -3.85 -7.39 -12.22
CA VAL A 115 -3.12 -6.36 -11.44
C VAL A 115 -1.62 -6.40 -11.77
N GLN A 116 -1.01 -7.60 -11.82
CA GLN A 116 0.39 -7.75 -12.20
C GLN A 116 0.64 -7.37 -13.67
N LYS A 117 -0.32 -7.61 -14.56
CA LYS A 117 -0.23 -7.17 -15.95
C LYS A 117 -0.21 -5.64 -16.04
N ILE A 118 -1.12 -4.94 -15.35
CA ILE A 118 -1.12 -3.47 -15.28
C ILE A 118 0.24 -2.97 -14.78
N ARG A 119 0.73 -3.52 -13.66
CA ARG A 119 2.04 -3.17 -13.12
C ARG A 119 3.15 -3.23 -14.17
N LEU A 120 3.24 -4.36 -14.90
CA LEU A 120 4.26 -4.56 -15.94
C LEU A 120 4.09 -3.61 -17.13
N GLU A 121 2.88 -3.35 -17.57
CA GLU A 121 2.62 -2.47 -18.70
C GLU A 121 2.87 -1.00 -18.37
N VAL A 122 2.52 -0.57 -17.16
CA VAL A 122 2.84 0.78 -16.64
C VAL A 122 4.35 0.98 -16.55
N ASP A 123 5.09 0.00 -16.03
CA ASP A 123 6.56 0.04 -16.01
C ASP A 123 7.19 0.01 -17.41
N GLN A 124 6.44 -0.39 -18.43
CA GLN A 124 6.82 -0.26 -19.84
C GLN A 124 6.34 1.06 -20.48
N ASN A 125 5.86 2.01 -19.68
CA ASN A 125 5.30 3.29 -20.12
C ASN A 125 4.05 3.14 -21.02
N LYS A 126 3.21 2.14 -20.72
CA LYS A 126 1.95 1.86 -21.42
C LYS A 126 0.74 2.23 -20.56
N MET A 127 0.62 3.52 -20.22
CA MET A 127 -0.46 4.04 -19.38
C MET A 127 -1.89 3.78 -19.93
N PRO A 128 -2.14 3.69 -21.28
CA PRO A 128 -3.48 3.38 -21.80
C PRO A 128 -4.06 2.02 -21.33
N VAL A 129 -3.26 1.15 -20.72
CA VAL A 129 -3.76 -0.09 -20.09
C VAL A 129 -4.83 0.18 -19.02
N LEU A 130 -4.77 1.33 -18.36
CA LEU A 130 -5.75 1.71 -17.32
C LEU A 130 -7.13 1.97 -17.94
N GLU A 131 -7.18 2.68 -19.06
CA GLU A 131 -8.43 3.08 -19.76
C GLU A 131 -9.21 1.88 -20.33
N ASN A 132 -8.52 0.82 -20.68
CA ASN A 132 -9.09 -0.37 -21.30
C ASN A 132 -9.40 -1.50 -20.30
N ASN A 133 -9.35 -1.23 -19.00
CA ASN A 133 -9.61 -2.25 -18.00
C ASN A 133 -11.09 -2.24 -17.59
N PRO A 134 -11.85 -3.31 -17.88
CA PRO A 134 -13.28 -3.39 -17.55
C PRO A 134 -13.54 -3.72 -16.06
N ASP A 135 -12.53 -4.15 -15.30
CA ASP A 135 -12.69 -4.56 -13.91
C ASP A 135 -12.17 -3.48 -12.96
N ILE A 136 -13.06 -2.75 -12.34
CA ILE A 136 -12.76 -1.69 -11.38
C ILE A 136 -11.92 -2.19 -10.20
N HIS A 137 -12.10 -3.44 -9.78
CA HIS A 137 -11.33 -4.02 -8.67
C HIS A 137 -9.87 -4.28 -9.05
N VAL A 138 -9.58 -4.44 -10.34
CA VAL A 138 -8.20 -4.51 -10.84
C VAL A 138 -7.53 -3.14 -10.76
N LEU A 139 -8.23 -2.06 -11.11
CA LEU A 139 -7.71 -0.68 -10.98
C LEU A 139 -7.45 -0.33 -9.51
N THR A 140 -8.42 -0.54 -8.63
CA THR A 140 -8.27 -0.30 -7.18
C THR A 140 -7.19 -1.18 -6.55
N GLY A 141 -7.05 -2.42 -7.02
CA GLY A 141 -5.99 -3.33 -6.64
C GLY A 141 -4.61 -2.83 -7.05
N SER A 142 -4.49 -2.30 -8.27
CA SER A 142 -3.24 -1.74 -8.81
C SER A 142 -2.81 -0.48 -8.06
N LEU A 143 -3.77 0.39 -7.71
CA LEU A 143 -3.49 1.58 -6.90
C LEU A 143 -2.97 1.21 -5.50
N LYS A 144 -3.60 0.24 -4.83
CA LYS A 144 -3.12 -0.26 -3.54
C LYS A 144 -1.74 -0.88 -3.65
N LEU A 145 -1.48 -1.65 -4.72
CA LEU A 145 -0.20 -2.29 -4.96
C LEU A 145 0.91 -1.23 -5.12
N PHE A 146 0.65 -0.14 -5.86
CA PHE A 146 1.61 0.94 -6.04
C PHE A 146 2.10 1.48 -4.69
N PHE A 147 1.18 1.82 -3.78
CA PHE A 147 1.55 2.35 -2.46
C PHE A 147 2.28 1.32 -1.59
N ARG A 148 1.93 0.04 -1.66
CA ARG A 148 2.57 -1.05 -0.90
C ARG A 148 3.96 -1.39 -1.40
N GLU A 149 4.25 -1.16 -2.67
CA GLU A 149 5.56 -1.42 -3.28
C GLU A 149 6.51 -0.23 -3.19
N LEU A 150 6.08 0.93 -2.71
CA LEU A 150 6.99 2.05 -2.47
C LEU A 150 8.14 1.60 -1.55
N LYS A 151 9.34 2.14 -1.77
CA LYS A 151 10.50 1.84 -0.91
C LYS A 151 10.32 2.34 0.52
N GLU A 152 9.62 3.45 0.68
CA GLU A 152 9.20 4.02 1.95
C GLU A 152 7.70 4.29 1.87
N PRO A 153 6.91 4.06 2.94
CA PRO A 153 5.46 4.30 2.91
C PRO A 153 5.12 5.75 2.58
N LEU A 154 3.90 5.97 2.10
CA LEU A 154 3.41 7.33 1.79
C LEU A 154 3.53 8.26 3.00
N ILE A 155 3.23 7.77 4.20
CA ILE A 155 3.57 8.42 5.45
C ILE A 155 4.90 7.81 5.93
N PRO A 156 6.04 8.53 5.83
CA PRO A 156 7.37 7.99 6.06
C PRO A 156 7.55 7.32 7.43
N CYS A 157 8.33 6.25 7.48
CA CYS A 157 8.58 5.48 8.71
C CYS A 157 9.04 6.36 9.89
N ARG A 158 9.82 7.43 9.64
CA ARG A 158 10.26 8.38 10.67
C ARG A 158 9.11 9.14 11.34
N MET A 159 7.92 9.17 10.74
CA MET A 159 6.72 9.82 11.29
C MET A 159 5.82 8.83 12.04
N PHE A 160 6.12 7.53 11.98
CA PHE A 160 5.25 6.45 12.45
C PHE A 160 4.86 6.63 13.93
N ASP A 161 5.83 6.69 14.83
CA ASP A 161 5.55 6.80 16.27
C ASP A 161 4.81 8.09 16.61
N ARG A 162 5.19 9.20 15.95
CA ARG A 162 4.57 10.51 16.19
C ARG A 162 3.09 10.53 15.77
N ILE A 163 2.78 9.97 14.59
CA ILE A 163 1.40 9.97 14.10
C ILE A 163 0.52 9.03 14.92
N LEU A 164 1.06 7.90 15.37
CA LEU A 164 0.34 7.00 16.28
C LEU A 164 0.07 7.66 17.64
N ALA A 165 1.06 8.35 18.20
CA ALA A 165 0.88 9.11 19.44
C ALA A 165 -0.18 10.22 19.29
N ALA A 166 -0.23 10.88 18.14
CA ALA A 166 -1.23 11.90 17.83
C ALA A 166 -2.66 11.38 17.89
N CYS A 167 -2.90 10.10 17.50
CA CYS A 167 -4.23 9.49 17.60
C CYS A 167 -4.77 9.42 19.05
N SER A 168 -3.88 9.37 20.04
CA SER A 168 -4.23 9.27 21.46
C SER A 168 -4.56 10.61 22.11
N ILE A 169 -4.39 11.71 21.42
CA ILE A 169 -4.70 13.06 21.93
C ILE A 169 -6.21 13.20 22.07
N LYS A 170 -6.68 13.35 23.33
CA LYS A 170 -8.12 13.37 23.64
C LYS A 170 -8.87 14.61 23.13
N PRO A 171 -8.38 15.87 23.32
CA PRO A 171 -9.06 17.03 22.75
C PRO A 171 -8.96 16.99 21.22
N ARG A 172 -10.12 16.93 20.52
CA ARG A 172 -10.16 16.87 19.05
C ARG A 172 -9.37 18.00 18.40
N GLU A 173 -9.52 19.22 18.90
CA GLU A 173 -8.81 20.36 18.36
C GLU A 173 -7.28 20.26 18.51
N ALA A 174 -6.78 19.73 19.63
CA ALA A 174 -5.35 19.50 19.83
C ALA A 174 -4.85 18.37 18.92
N ARG A 175 -5.63 17.31 18.72
CA ARG A 175 -5.34 16.24 17.80
C ARG A 175 -5.23 16.74 16.35
N ILE A 176 -6.19 17.53 15.90
CA ILE A 176 -6.17 18.13 14.55
C ILE A 176 -4.93 19.01 14.37
N LYS A 177 -4.58 19.84 15.35
CA LYS A 177 -3.35 20.66 15.27
C LYS A 177 -2.09 19.82 15.14
N GLU A 178 -2.00 18.71 15.87
CA GLU A 178 -0.85 17.81 15.75
C GLU A 178 -0.81 17.13 14.38
N PHE A 179 -1.95 16.67 13.85
CA PHE A 179 -2.03 16.13 12.49
C PHE A 179 -1.66 17.17 11.43
N GLN A 180 -2.09 18.44 11.57
CA GLN A 180 -1.66 19.55 10.72
C GLN A 180 -0.14 19.71 10.71
N GLN A 181 0.49 19.66 11.88
CA GLN A 181 1.95 19.76 11.98
C GLN A 181 2.63 18.59 11.31
N ILE A 182 2.13 17.35 11.51
CA ILE A 182 2.67 16.15 10.89
C ILE A 182 2.58 16.25 9.37
N VAL A 183 1.41 16.59 8.83
CA VAL A 183 1.18 16.72 7.38
C VAL A 183 2.06 17.80 6.77
N ASN A 184 2.27 18.93 7.47
CA ASN A 184 3.14 20.02 7.00
C ASN A 184 4.63 19.66 7.04
N LEU A 185 5.03 18.65 7.81
CA LEU A 185 6.39 18.11 7.86
C LEU A 185 6.66 17.02 6.83
N LEU A 186 5.64 16.54 6.14
CA LEU A 186 5.80 15.56 5.05
C LEU A 186 6.62 16.18 3.91
N PRO A 187 7.42 15.39 3.20
CA PRO A 187 8.01 15.85 1.94
C PRO A 187 6.88 16.29 0.98
N PRO A 188 7.12 17.30 0.13
CA PRO A 188 6.06 17.86 -0.72
C PRO A 188 5.34 16.82 -1.58
N CYS A 189 6.04 15.85 -2.17
CA CYS A 189 5.43 14.78 -2.96
C CYS A 189 4.57 13.85 -2.10
N ASN A 190 4.97 13.56 -0.86
CA ASN A 190 4.17 12.73 0.06
C ASN A 190 2.90 13.47 0.49
N ARG A 191 3.01 14.76 0.81
CA ARG A 191 1.87 15.60 1.19
C ARG A 191 0.87 15.72 0.05
N ASP A 192 1.32 16.15 -1.15
CA ASP A 192 0.44 16.35 -2.31
C ASP A 192 -0.23 15.03 -2.72
N THR A 193 0.50 13.91 -2.70
CA THR A 193 -0.06 12.58 -3.03
C THR A 193 -1.04 12.10 -1.98
N LEU A 194 -0.76 12.31 -0.70
CA LEU A 194 -1.66 11.95 0.40
C LEU A 194 -2.97 12.76 0.30
N GLU A 195 -2.88 14.07 0.14
CA GLU A 195 -4.03 14.96 -0.03
C GLU A 195 -4.90 14.52 -1.20
N TYR A 196 -4.30 14.32 -2.38
CA TYR A 196 -4.99 13.88 -3.59
C TYR A 196 -5.69 12.52 -3.43
N LEU A 197 -5.02 11.56 -2.77
CA LEU A 197 -5.63 10.25 -2.48
C LEU A 197 -6.80 10.38 -1.53
N LEU A 198 -6.65 11.13 -0.44
CA LEU A 198 -7.71 11.30 0.57
C LEU A 198 -8.92 12.03 0.00
N GLU A 199 -8.74 13.04 -0.86
CA GLU A 199 -9.84 13.68 -1.59
C GLU A 199 -10.64 12.68 -2.43
N HIS A 200 -9.94 11.78 -3.13
CA HIS A 200 -10.58 10.69 -3.86
C HIS A 200 -11.36 9.75 -2.91
N LEU A 201 -10.76 9.34 -1.80
CA LEU A 201 -11.42 8.46 -0.83
C LEU A 201 -12.66 9.10 -0.20
N LEU A 202 -12.67 10.42 0.00
CA LEU A 202 -13.85 11.14 0.45
C LEU A 202 -14.98 11.07 -0.59
N LYS A 203 -14.67 11.23 -1.89
CA LYS A 203 -15.67 11.04 -2.95
C LYS A 203 -16.24 9.60 -2.95
N VAL A 204 -15.43 8.60 -2.62
CA VAL A 204 -15.91 7.22 -2.46
C VAL A 204 -16.89 7.12 -1.30
N THR A 205 -16.62 7.79 -0.16
CA THR A 205 -17.53 7.78 1.01
C THR A 205 -18.86 8.48 0.74
N GLU A 206 -18.90 9.46 -0.16
CA GLU A 206 -20.16 10.11 -0.57
C GLU A 206 -21.18 9.12 -1.20
N ARG A 207 -20.71 7.98 -1.71
CA ARG A 207 -21.52 6.91 -2.30
C ARG A 207 -21.65 5.69 -1.38
N SER A 208 -21.35 5.86 -0.08
CA SER A 208 -21.32 4.75 0.89
C SER A 208 -22.64 3.98 1.04
N GLU A 209 -23.76 4.61 0.78
CA GLU A 209 -25.09 3.97 0.69
C GLU A 209 -25.13 2.84 -0.37
N LYS A 210 -24.39 3.01 -1.49
CA LYS A 210 -24.34 2.05 -2.61
C LYS A 210 -23.13 1.14 -2.52
N ASN A 211 -21.94 1.71 -2.38
CA ASN A 211 -20.70 0.95 -2.39
C ASN A 211 -20.33 0.33 -1.03
N ARG A 212 -21.03 0.68 0.05
CA ARG A 212 -20.80 0.20 1.43
C ARG A 212 -19.41 0.52 1.98
N MET A 213 -18.78 1.60 1.48
CA MET A 213 -17.46 2.01 1.90
C MET A 213 -17.49 3.34 2.66
N HIS A 214 -17.72 3.25 3.97
CA HIS A 214 -17.58 4.35 4.91
C HIS A 214 -16.10 4.60 5.25
N THR A 215 -15.79 5.72 5.93
CA THR A 215 -14.42 6.08 6.34
C THR A 215 -13.72 4.94 7.08
N ALA A 216 -14.37 4.31 8.04
CA ALA A 216 -13.82 3.19 8.79
C ALA A 216 -13.45 1.98 7.89
N ASN A 217 -14.26 1.67 6.86
CA ASN A 217 -13.96 0.58 5.92
C ASN A 217 -12.73 0.91 5.07
N LEU A 218 -12.63 2.16 4.57
CA LEU A 218 -11.46 2.62 3.82
C LEU A 218 -10.22 2.66 4.71
N ALA A 219 -10.36 3.07 5.96
CA ALA A 219 -9.27 3.10 6.93
C ALA A 219 -8.64 1.71 7.15
N ILE A 220 -9.46 0.65 7.25
CA ILE A 220 -8.99 -0.73 7.36
C ILE A 220 -8.16 -1.15 6.15
N VAL A 221 -8.56 -0.70 4.95
CA VAL A 221 -7.86 -1.04 3.71
C VAL A 221 -6.57 -0.24 3.54
N PHE A 222 -6.64 1.07 3.84
CA PHE A 222 -5.55 1.99 3.57
C PHE A 222 -4.57 2.17 4.75
N GLY A 223 -4.97 1.87 5.99
CA GLY A 223 -4.08 1.91 7.14
C GLY A 223 -2.75 1.20 6.85
N PRO A 224 -2.73 -0.12 6.68
CA PRO A 224 -1.51 -0.86 6.40
C PRO A 224 -0.95 -0.61 4.97
N THR A 225 -1.65 0.14 4.13
CA THR A 225 -1.20 0.48 2.78
C THR A 225 -0.38 1.77 2.74
N LEU A 226 -0.70 2.73 3.61
CA LEU A 226 -0.11 4.07 3.59
C LEU A 226 0.99 4.29 4.64
N LEU A 227 1.01 3.47 5.69
CA LEU A 227 2.01 3.57 6.76
C LEU A 227 2.30 2.20 7.36
N TRP A 228 3.56 1.93 7.63
CA TRP A 228 4.02 0.74 8.36
C TRP A 228 5.21 1.06 9.23
N ALA A 229 5.40 0.25 10.27
CA ALA A 229 6.54 0.38 11.18
C ALA A 229 7.87 0.13 10.45
N PRO A 230 8.97 0.76 10.89
CA PRO A 230 10.30 0.35 10.47
C PRO A 230 10.50 -1.14 10.73
N PRO A 231 11.27 -1.86 9.89
CA PRO A 231 11.46 -3.31 10.05
C PRO A 231 11.97 -3.72 11.43
N GLU A 232 12.76 -2.86 12.09
CA GLU A 232 13.33 -3.10 13.41
C GLU A 232 12.28 -3.02 14.55
N GLN A 233 11.13 -2.37 14.30
CA GLN A 233 10.07 -2.10 15.28
C GLN A 233 8.81 -2.95 15.09
N ALA A 234 8.76 -3.78 14.05
CA ALA A 234 7.59 -4.60 13.72
C ALA A 234 7.38 -5.75 14.73
N HIS A 235 7.01 -5.42 15.98
CA HIS A 235 6.90 -6.40 17.05
C HIS A 235 5.47 -6.92 17.29
N ASN A 236 4.43 -6.19 16.86
CA ASN A 236 3.04 -6.61 17.08
C ASN A 236 2.11 -6.16 15.95
N ILE A 237 2.12 -6.92 14.86
CA ILE A 237 1.39 -6.64 13.63
C ILE A 237 -0.10 -6.33 13.87
N ALA A 238 -0.75 -7.02 14.83
CA ALA A 238 -2.18 -6.83 15.07
C ALA A 238 -2.49 -5.48 15.74
N VAL A 239 -1.65 -5.05 16.69
CA VAL A 239 -1.79 -3.74 17.35
C VAL A 239 -1.47 -2.62 16.39
N ASP A 240 -0.41 -2.79 15.60
CA ASP A 240 0.01 -1.82 14.59
C ASP A 240 -1.10 -1.59 13.56
N CYS A 241 -1.75 -2.65 13.07
CA CYS A 241 -2.87 -2.54 12.12
C CYS A 241 -4.04 -1.69 12.66
N ILE A 242 -4.44 -1.89 13.93
CA ILE A 242 -5.52 -1.12 14.54
C ILE A 242 -5.14 0.38 14.61
N GLN A 243 -3.90 0.66 15.00
CA GLN A 243 -3.41 2.03 15.11
C GLN A 243 -3.29 2.70 13.72
N GLN A 244 -2.79 1.97 12.72
CA GLN A 244 -2.72 2.43 11.33
C GLN A 244 -4.11 2.78 10.78
N ASN A 245 -5.12 1.96 11.09
CA ASN A 245 -6.51 2.22 10.71
C ASN A 245 -7.02 3.52 11.35
N ASN A 246 -6.75 3.74 12.64
CA ASN A 246 -7.15 4.96 13.35
C ASN A 246 -6.53 6.23 12.72
N VAL A 247 -5.27 6.16 12.27
CA VAL A 247 -4.62 7.27 11.57
C VAL A 247 -5.40 7.66 10.32
N VAL A 248 -5.72 6.69 9.47
CA VAL A 248 -6.42 6.95 8.20
C VAL A 248 -7.86 7.39 8.44
N ASP A 249 -8.54 6.84 9.44
CA ASP A 249 -9.90 7.26 9.82
C ASP A 249 -9.93 8.73 10.27
N ILE A 250 -8.97 9.17 11.09
CA ILE A 250 -8.82 10.56 11.52
C ILE A 250 -8.53 11.47 10.32
N LEU A 251 -7.60 11.06 9.43
CA LEU A 251 -7.24 11.83 8.24
C LEU A 251 -8.44 12.03 7.30
N LEU A 252 -9.32 11.03 7.18
CA LEU A 252 -10.55 11.13 6.37
C LEU A 252 -11.62 11.96 7.09
N THR A 253 -11.84 11.72 8.38
CA THR A 253 -12.90 12.37 9.15
C THR A 253 -12.65 13.87 9.34
N ASP A 254 -11.40 14.24 9.62
CA ASP A 254 -10.98 15.61 9.91
C ASP A 254 -10.24 16.25 8.73
N PHE A 255 -10.40 15.72 7.49
CA PHE A 255 -9.62 16.08 6.29
C PHE A 255 -9.57 17.59 6.05
N TYR A 256 -10.71 18.24 5.95
CA TYR A 256 -10.79 19.68 5.63
C TYR A 256 -10.13 20.58 6.68
N GLU A 257 -10.09 20.13 7.93
CA GLU A 257 -9.42 20.88 8.99
C GLU A 257 -7.92 20.60 8.98
N ILE A 258 -7.52 19.35 8.74
CA ILE A 258 -6.09 18.94 8.72
C ILE A 258 -5.35 19.55 7.53
N PHE A 259 -5.95 19.57 6.34
CA PHE A 259 -5.36 20.09 5.10
C PHE A 259 -5.71 21.57 4.82
N ALA A 260 -6.40 22.26 5.75
CA ALA A 260 -6.64 23.69 5.62
C ALA A 260 -5.32 24.44 5.53
N ASP A 261 -5.07 25.08 4.40
CA ASP A 261 -3.93 26.00 4.24
C ASP A 261 -4.03 27.13 5.26
N ASN A 262 -3.11 27.21 6.19
CA ASN A 262 -3.00 28.31 7.15
C ASN A 262 -2.76 29.68 6.46
N GLY A 263 -2.70 29.74 5.11
CA GLY A 263 -2.46 30.92 4.29
C GLY A 263 -3.70 31.55 3.63
N SER A 264 -4.85 30.85 3.56
CA SER A 264 -6.07 31.42 2.93
C SER A 264 -7.19 31.72 3.91
N LYS A 265 -6.94 32.57 4.89
CA LYS A 265 -8.02 33.35 5.52
C LYS A 265 -8.57 34.32 4.47
N GLY A 266 -9.54 33.90 3.68
CA GLY A 266 -10.20 34.83 2.78
C GLY A 266 -10.88 34.28 1.55
N LYS A 267 -11.67 33.20 1.63
CA LYS A 267 -12.82 33.05 0.73
C LYS A 267 -13.98 32.48 1.52
N LYS A 268 -14.69 33.36 2.24
CA LYS A 268 -16.05 33.11 2.69
C LYS A 268 -16.88 32.84 1.45
N LYS A 269 -17.60 31.71 1.43
CA LYS A 269 -18.71 31.47 0.52
C LYS A 269 -19.68 32.65 0.60
N ALA A 270 -19.89 33.31 -0.53
CA ALA A 270 -21.10 34.07 -0.80
C ALA A 270 -22.13 33.11 -1.38
#